data_74ee985e31477e993756d6529990dafb
#
_entry.id   74ee985e31477e993756d6529990dafb
#
_cell.length_a   1.000
_cell.length_b   1.000
_cell.length_c   1.000
_cell.angle_alpha   90.00
_cell.angle_beta   90.00
_cell.angle_gamma   90.00
#
_symmetry.space_group_name_H-M   'P 1'
#
loop_
_entity.id
_entity.type
_entity.pdbx_description
1 polymer ?
#
loop_
_entity_poly.entity_id
_entity_poly.type
_entity_poly.pdbx_seq_one_letter_code
_entity_poly.pdbx_strand_id
1 'polypeptide(L)'
;VNVDFRTALEQPEQGFVVDRSADSTVAMVAFGGIAGGLQIPPFEFFALAGSIPVTKVFVRDLDQAWYQRGIRGLGGSISTAADSLRSVLDDAGAARVVGFGNSAGGFGAILFGHALELDEVHAFAPQTFIDRRRRLWYRDRRWGRPIRALRRSPPDGAVDDLRPLCLAAGGPTIHVHVNASHRLDRAHADRIEGGARVTVHRHASGGHALVAHLRDTNALGAIIRGALDGPGDLDDVRERRS
;
A
#
# COMPACT_ATOMS: atom_id res chain seq x y z
N VAL A 1 18.83 11.00 -12.56
CA VAL A 1 18.30 10.89 -13.92
C VAL A 1 16.82 11.19 -13.83
N ASN A 2 16.43 12.42 -14.25
CA ASN A 2 15.03 12.78 -14.39
C ASN A 2 14.45 11.98 -15.56
N VAL A 3 13.97 10.78 -15.28
CA VAL A 3 13.16 10.05 -16.23
C VAL A 3 11.85 10.82 -16.27
N ASP A 4 11.42 11.24 -17.48
CA ASP A 4 10.10 11.85 -17.63
C ASP A 4 9.07 10.90 -17.02
N PHE A 5 8.36 11.39 -16.02
CA PHE A 5 7.40 10.62 -15.24
C PHE A 5 6.37 9.88 -16.13
N ARG A 6 5.90 10.53 -17.21
CA ARG A 6 4.96 9.92 -18.16
C ARG A 6 5.59 8.76 -18.92
N THR A 7 6.83 8.92 -19.39
CA THR A 7 7.57 7.85 -20.09
C THR A 7 7.84 6.66 -19.17
N ALA A 8 8.16 6.92 -17.90
CA ALA A 8 8.38 5.87 -16.92
C ALA A 8 7.10 5.05 -16.60
N LEU A 9 5.93 5.67 -16.65
CA LEU A 9 4.65 4.97 -16.48
C LEU A 9 4.38 3.91 -17.55
N GLU A 10 4.86 4.15 -18.77
CA GLU A 10 4.65 3.27 -19.92
C GLU A 10 5.65 2.11 -19.98
N GLN A 11 6.72 2.16 -19.16
CA GLN A 11 7.75 1.11 -19.16
C GLN A 11 7.31 -0.08 -18.28
N PRO A 12 7.07 -1.28 -18.88
CA PRO A 12 6.61 -2.44 -18.11
C PRO A 12 7.64 -2.95 -17.10
N GLU A 13 8.93 -2.70 -17.34
CA GLU A 13 10.04 -3.12 -16.47
C GLU A 13 10.29 -2.17 -15.28
N GLN A 14 9.63 -1.02 -15.25
CA GLN A 14 9.85 -0.02 -14.22
C GLN A 14 9.17 -0.44 -12.92
N GLY A 15 9.95 -0.72 -11.86
CA GLY A 15 9.40 -1.14 -10.55
C GLY A 15 8.92 0.01 -9.69
N PHE A 16 9.40 1.23 -9.94
CA PHE A 16 8.95 2.44 -9.22
C PHE A 16 9.03 3.68 -10.10
N VAL A 17 8.25 4.69 -9.74
CA VAL A 17 8.25 6.01 -10.38
C VAL A 17 8.04 7.08 -9.33
N VAL A 18 8.73 8.21 -9.46
CA VAL A 18 8.65 9.34 -8.54
C VAL A 18 8.15 10.59 -9.27
N ASP A 19 7.09 11.19 -8.73
CA ASP A 19 6.58 12.51 -9.11
C ASP A 19 6.84 13.47 -7.95
N ARG A 20 7.87 14.31 -8.06
CA ARG A 20 8.30 15.21 -6.98
C ARG A 20 7.49 16.48 -6.99
N SER A 21 7.02 16.90 -5.82
CA SER A 21 6.47 18.24 -5.57
C SER A 21 7.48 19.06 -4.79
N ALA A 22 7.85 20.23 -5.30
CA ALA A 22 8.79 21.12 -4.63
C ALA A 22 8.15 21.89 -3.43
N ASP A 23 6.81 21.96 -3.40
CA ASP A 23 6.07 22.82 -2.48
C ASP A 23 5.44 22.03 -1.31
N SER A 24 5.78 20.75 -1.16
CA SER A 24 5.17 19.91 -0.12
C SER A 24 6.21 19.06 0.61
N THR A 25 6.13 19.07 1.93
CA THR A 25 6.85 18.14 2.82
C THR A 25 6.06 16.86 3.09
N VAL A 26 4.91 16.68 2.46
CA VAL A 26 4.12 15.45 2.52
C VAL A 26 4.41 14.60 1.29
N ALA A 27 4.60 13.31 1.50
CA ALA A 27 4.73 12.33 0.43
C ALA A 27 3.73 11.19 0.58
N MET A 28 3.34 10.61 -0.56
CA MET A 28 2.62 9.35 -0.59
C MET A 28 3.44 8.26 -1.28
N VAL A 29 3.35 7.03 -0.76
CA VAL A 29 3.90 5.84 -1.40
C VAL A 29 2.74 4.90 -1.74
N ALA A 30 2.52 4.63 -3.02
CA ALA A 30 1.42 3.79 -3.50
C ALA A 30 1.95 2.43 -3.97
N PHE A 31 1.50 1.36 -3.31
CA PHE A 31 1.86 -0.03 -3.58
C PHE A 31 0.79 -0.70 -4.46
N GLY A 32 1.16 -1.07 -5.68
CA GLY A 32 0.28 -1.77 -6.62
C GLY A 32 -0.03 -3.20 -6.18
N GLY A 33 -1.26 -3.64 -6.50
CA GLY A 33 -1.67 -5.03 -6.31
C GLY A 33 -1.11 -5.97 -7.39
N ILE A 34 -1.29 -7.28 -7.19
CA ILE A 34 -0.99 -8.28 -8.22
C ILE A 34 -2.11 -8.28 -9.26
N ALA A 35 -1.76 -8.07 -10.54
CA ALA A 35 -2.73 -8.18 -11.63
C ALA A 35 -3.16 -9.63 -11.84
N GLY A 36 -4.46 -9.82 -12.04
CA GLY A 36 -5.01 -11.09 -12.53
C GLY A 36 -4.74 -11.26 -14.02
N GLY A 37 -3.54 -11.73 -14.40
CA GLY A 37 -3.18 -11.96 -15.80
C GLY A 37 -1.80 -11.43 -16.19
N LEU A 38 -1.49 -11.45 -17.51
CA LEU A 38 -0.21 -11.04 -18.06
C LEU A 38 0.03 -9.50 -18.08
N GLN A 39 -0.97 -8.71 -17.75
CA GLN A 39 -0.86 -7.26 -17.70
C GLN A 39 -0.73 -6.80 -16.25
N ILE A 40 0.44 -6.29 -15.91
CA ILE A 40 0.66 -5.54 -14.67
C ILE A 40 -0.16 -4.25 -14.80
N PRO A 41 -1.09 -3.95 -13.86
CA PRO A 41 -1.88 -2.73 -13.96
C PRO A 41 -0.96 -1.52 -14.02
N PRO A 42 -1.33 -0.45 -14.72
CA PRO A 42 -0.71 0.84 -14.54
C PRO A 42 -0.72 1.16 -13.03
N PHE A 43 0.25 1.93 -12.58
CA PHE A 43 0.41 2.25 -11.17
C PHE A 43 -0.93 2.59 -10.50
N GLU A 44 -1.30 1.83 -9.49
CA GLU A 44 -2.57 1.99 -8.79
C GLU A 44 -2.59 3.35 -8.07
N PHE A 45 -3.77 3.94 -7.92
CA PHE A 45 -3.98 5.28 -7.38
C PHE A 45 -3.49 6.46 -8.24
N PHE A 46 -2.81 6.21 -9.38
CA PHE A 46 -2.20 7.25 -10.20
C PHE A 46 -3.20 8.32 -10.66
N ALA A 47 -4.33 7.92 -11.22
CA ALA A 47 -5.32 8.84 -11.78
C ALA A 47 -5.92 9.80 -10.73
N LEU A 48 -6.00 9.36 -9.46
CA LEU A 48 -6.56 10.16 -8.36
C LEU A 48 -5.50 11.04 -7.70
N ALA A 49 -4.27 10.53 -7.59
CA ALA A 49 -3.18 11.26 -6.96
C ALA A 49 -2.61 12.38 -7.86
N GLY A 50 -2.84 12.33 -9.18
CA GLY A 50 -2.24 13.25 -10.15
C GLY A 50 -2.53 14.73 -9.92
N SER A 51 -3.67 15.05 -9.28
CA SER A 51 -4.06 16.43 -8.96
C SER A 51 -3.66 16.92 -7.56
N ILE A 52 -3.09 16.03 -6.72
CA ILE A 52 -2.75 16.38 -5.34
C ILE A 52 -1.29 16.89 -5.32
N PRO A 53 -1.00 18.08 -4.77
CA PRO A 53 0.32 18.71 -4.82
C PRO A 53 1.25 18.17 -3.73
N VAL A 54 1.49 16.85 -3.70
CA VAL A 54 2.45 16.18 -2.80
C VAL A 54 3.45 15.38 -3.61
N THR A 55 4.60 15.03 -3.02
CA THR A 55 5.50 14.05 -3.64
C THR A 55 4.85 12.68 -3.69
N LYS A 56 4.91 12.00 -4.83
CA LYS A 56 4.29 10.69 -5.05
C LYS A 56 5.33 9.68 -5.47
N VAL A 57 5.36 8.55 -4.80
CA VAL A 57 6.15 7.39 -5.19
C VAL A 57 5.20 6.23 -5.48
N PHE A 58 5.19 5.77 -6.72
CA PHE A 58 4.39 4.62 -7.12
C PHE A 58 5.32 3.42 -7.26
N VAL A 59 4.98 2.31 -6.62
CA VAL A 59 5.78 1.08 -6.66
C VAL A 59 4.95 -0.11 -7.15
N ARG A 60 5.61 -1.05 -7.86
CA ARG A 60 5.01 -2.27 -8.39
C ARG A 60 5.81 -3.49 -7.95
N ASP A 61 5.11 -4.55 -7.59
CA ASP A 61 5.70 -5.87 -7.35
C ASP A 61 5.76 -6.66 -8.68
N LEU A 62 6.81 -6.45 -9.46
CA LEU A 62 7.00 -7.11 -10.75
C LEU A 62 7.24 -8.61 -10.63
N ASP A 63 7.70 -9.07 -9.47
CA ASP A 63 7.95 -10.49 -9.18
C ASP A 63 6.71 -11.21 -8.64
N GLN A 64 5.60 -10.49 -8.42
CA GLN A 64 4.37 -11.01 -7.82
C GLN A 64 4.61 -11.79 -6.52
N ALA A 65 5.49 -11.26 -5.69
CA ALA A 65 6.02 -11.88 -4.48
C ALA A 65 5.60 -11.18 -3.18
N TRP A 66 4.53 -10.37 -3.20
CA TRP A 66 4.10 -9.54 -2.04
C TRP A 66 5.22 -8.64 -1.53
N TYR A 67 6.01 -8.08 -2.47
CA TYR A 67 7.16 -7.23 -2.17
C TYR A 67 8.27 -7.91 -1.36
N GLN A 68 8.20 -9.23 -1.14
CA GLN A 68 9.19 -9.99 -0.36
C GLN A 68 10.59 -9.97 -1.02
N ARG A 69 10.65 -9.78 -2.34
CA ARG A 69 11.89 -9.69 -3.12
C ARG A 69 12.33 -8.25 -3.36
N GLY A 70 11.84 -7.32 -2.52
CA GLY A 70 12.11 -5.90 -2.69
C GLY A 70 11.34 -5.27 -3.85
N ILE A 71 11.90 -4.22 -4.40
CA ILE A 71 11.30 -3.41 -5.48
C ILE A 71 12.36 -3.23 -6.56
N ARG A 72 12.07 -3.63 -7.79
CA ARG A 72 13.02 -3.51 -8.91
C ARG A 72 13.42 -2.04 -9.10
N GLY A 73 14.72 -1.81 -9.15
CA GLY A 73 15.31 -0.48 -9.24
C GLY A 73 15.60 0.19 -7.89
N LEU A 74 15.04 -0.34 -6.77
CA LEU A 74 15.33 0.13 -5.41
C LEU A 74 16.15 -0.88 -4.59
N GLY A 75 15.89 -2.20 -4.75
CA GLY A 75 16.65 -3.22 -4.04
C GLY A 75 16.02 -4.60 -4.17
N GLY A 76 16.83 -5.66 -4.01
CA GLY A 76 16.45 -7.07 -4.16
C GLY A 76 15.97 -7.73 -2.87
N SER A 77 15.82 -7.00 -1.78
CA SER A 77 15.26 -7.46 -0.51
C SER A 77 14.38 -6.38 0.11
N ILE A 78 13.60 -6.73 1.12
CA ILE A 78 12.77 -5.76 1.86
C ILE A 78 13.66 -4.65 2.45
N SER A 79 14.77 -4.99 3.11
CA SER A 79 15.66 -4.01 3.74
C SER A 79 16.31 -3.08 2.71
N THR A 80 16.95 -3.63 1.67
CA THR A 80 17.63 -2.79 0.66
C THR A 80 16.67 -1.90 -0.12
N ALA A 81 15.46 -2.39 -0.41
CA ALA A 81 14.45 -1.58 -1.05
C ALA A 81 13.88 -0.49 -0.12
N ALA A 82 13.73 -0.79 1.18
CA ALA A 82 13.31 0.19 2.17
C ALA A 82 14.38 1.30 2.35
N ASP A 83 15.67 0.94 2.44
CA ASP A 83 16.75 1.92 2.57
C ASP A 83 16.81 2.86 1.36
N SER A 84 16.70 2.31 0.14
CA SER A 84 16.67 3.11 -1.08
C SER A 84 15.42 3.99 -1.18
N LEU A 85 14.26 3.47 -0.78
CA LEU A 85 13.02 4.23 -0.77
C LEU A 85 13.05 5.35 0.29
N ARG A 86 13.66 5.11 1.45
CA ARG A 86 13.92 6.14 2.45
C ARG A 86 14.75 7.27 1.86
N SER A 87 15.87 6.95 1.20
CA SER A 87 16.70 7.97 0.54
C SER A 87 15.93 8.79 -0.49
N VAL A 88 15.03 8.16 -1.26
CA VAL A 88 14.17 8.86 -2.23
C VAL A 88 13.23 9.85 -1.54
N LEU A 89 12.67 9.47 -0.39
CA LEU A 89 11.76 10.31 0.40
C LEU A 89 12.51 11.45 1.12
N ASP A 90 13.69 11.16 1.66
CA ASP A 90 14.58 12.16 2.30
C ASP A 90 15.03 13.19 1.27
N ASP A 91 15.47 12.76 0.09
CA ASP A 91 15.86 13.64 -1.03
C ASP A 91 14.70 14.51 -1.54
N ALA A 92 13.46 14.09 -1.32
CA ALA A 92 12.27 14.85 -1.63
C ALA A 92 11.85 15.79 -0.49
N GLY A 93 12.56 15.80 0.65
CA GLY A 93 12.24 16.60 1.82
C GLY A 93 10.95 16.19 2.52
N ALA A 94 10.55 14.91 2.44
CA ALA A 94 9.31 14.44 3.02
C ALA A 94 9.41 14.37 4.55
N ALA A 95 8.67 15.22 5.25
CA ALA A 95 8.57 15.20 6.72
C ALA A 95 7.41 14.30 7.20
N ARG A 96 6.41 14.05 6.35
CA ARG A 96 5.30 13.13 6.59
C ARG A 96 5.09 12.22 5.39
N VAL A 97 4.94 10.92 5.62
CA VAL A 97 4.77 9.94 4.55
C VAL A 97 3.59 9.03 4.83
N VAL A 98 2.68 8.95 3.85
CA VAL A 98 1.48 8.09 3.91
C VAL A 98 1.56 6.98 2.86
N GLY A 99 1.41 5.73 3.31
CA GLY A 99 1.39 4.55 2.47
C GLY A 99 -0.02 4.18 2.00
N PHE A 100 -0.18 3.83 0.73
CA PHE A 100 -1.44 3.32 0.18
C PHE A 100 -1.20 1.99 -0.54
N GLY A 101 -2.11 1.03 -0.39
CA GLY A 101 -1.96 -0.23 -1.11
C GLY A 101 -3.25 -1.02 -1.23
N ASN A 102 -3.41 -1.76 -2.33
CA ASN A 102 -4.58 -2.59 -2.60
C ASN A 102 -4.20 -4.07 -2.67
N SER A 103 -4.96 -4.95 -2.03
CA SER A 103 -4.77 -6.41 -2.05
C SER A 103 -3.34 -6.82 -1.66
N ALA A 104 -2.53 -7.37 -2.57
CA ALA A 104 -1.11 -7.65 -2.34
C ALA A 104 -0.28 -6.35 -2.14
N GLY A 105 -0.68 -5.24 -2.76
CA GLY A 105 -0.13 -3.92 -2.47
C GLY A 105 -0.46 -3.45 -1.06
N GLY A 106 -1.62 -3.82 -0.53
CA GLY A 106 -1.97 -3.59 0.89
C GLY A 106 -1.04 -4.35 1.85
N PHE A 107 -0.63 -5.56 1.46
CA PHE A 107 0.44 -6.28 2.18
C PHE A 107 1.75 -5.50 2.12
N GLY A 108 2.15 -5.06 0.92
CA GLY A 108 3.36 -4.26 0.72
C GLY A 108 3.35 -2.95 1.51
N ALA A 109 2.22 -2.23 1.49
CA ALA A 109 2.06 -0.97 2.22
C ALA A 109 2.25 -1.15 3.74
N ILE A 110 1.68 -2.21 4.33
CA ILE A 110 1.86 -2.51 5.76
C ILE A 110 3.31 -2.93 6.04
N LEU A 111 3.87 -3.83 5.22
CA LEU A 111 5.24 -4.35 5.39
C LEU A 111 6.28 -3.20 5.32
N PHE A 112 6.23 -2.41 4.26
CA PHE A 112 7.13 -1.27 4.07
C PHE A 112 6.77 -0.10 4.99
N GLY A 113 5.51 0.03 5.39
CA GLY A 113 5.10 0.99 6.41
C GLY A 113 5.86 0.81 7.72
N HIS A 114 6.04 -0.45 8.15
CA HIS A 114 6.88 -0.78 9.30
C HIS A 114 8.38 -0.62 9.01
N ALA A 115 8.87 -1.09 7.86
CA ALA A 115 10.30 -1.01 7.53
C ALA A 115 10.80 0.43 7.36
N LEU A 116 9.95 1.34 6.91
CA LEU A 116 10.22 2.76 6.68
C LEU A 116 9.81 3.64 7.86
N GLU A 117 9.08 3.09 8.84
CA GLU A 117 8.46 3.85 9.94
C GLU A 117 7.55 4.97 9.42
N LEU A 118 6.69 4.63 8.43
CA LEU A 118 5.74 5.59 7.88
C LEU A 118 4.77 6.11 8.97
N ASP A 119 4.25 7.31 8.78
CA ASP A 119 3.28 7.90 9.72
C ASP A 119 1.95 7.16 9.68
N GLU A 120 1.48 6.83 8.47
CA GLU A 120 0.16 6.28 8.25
C GLU A 120 0.13 5.34 7.04
N VAL A 121 -0.73 4.32 7.08
CA VAL A 121 -0.94 3.35 6.00
C VAL A 121 -2.42 3.12 5.78
N HIS A 122 -2.89 3.26 4.53
CA HIS A 122 -4.23 2.87 4.09
C HIS A 122 -4.16 1.62 3.22
N ALA A 123 -4.59 0.49 3.76
CA ALA A 123 -4.58 -0.80 3.09
C ALA A 123 -6.01 -1.21 2.69
N PHE A 124 -6.26 -1.33 1.38
CA PHE A 124 -7.57 -1.68 0.81
C PHE A 124 -7.62 -3.18 0.49
N ALA A 125 -8.58 -3.88 1.07
CA ALA A 125 -8.75 -5.33 0.93
C ALA A 125 -7.42 -6.12 1.03
N PRO A 126 -6.54 -5.81 2.03
CA PRO A 126 -5.19 -6.35 2.10
C PRO A 126 -5.21 -7.86 2.30
N GLN A 127 -4.22 -8.54 1.74
CA GLN A 127 -3.89 -9.90 2.11
C GLN A 127 -2.91 -9.87 3.28
N THR A 128 -3.35 -10.10 4.50
CA THR A 128 -2.50 -9.98 5.70
C THR A 128 -1.73 -11.26 6.05
N PHE A 129 -2.01 -12.35 5.33
CA PHE A 129 -1.26 -13.60 5.43
C PHE A 129 -1.21 -14.33 4.09
N ILE A 130 -0.10 -15.01 3.81
CA ILE A 130 0.12 -15.82 2.61
C ILE A 130 0.62 -17.23 2.96
N ASP A 131 0.75 -17.56 4.23
CA ASP A 131 1.19 -18.87 4.68
C ASP A 131 0.17 -19.99 4.38
N ARG A 132 0.70 -21.24 4.23
CA ARG A 132 -0.11 -22.40 3.85
C ARG A 132 -1.18 -22.74 4.88
N ARG A 133 -0.83 -22.65 6.17
CA ARG A 133 -1.70 -23.11 7.25
C ARG A 133 -2.96 -22.26 7.36
N ARG A 134 -2.78 -20.94 7.35
CA ARG A 134 -3.92 -19.99 7.41
C ARG A 134 -4.75 -20.00 6.15
N ARG A 135 -4.10 -20.03 4.99
CA ARG A 135 -4.81 -20.15 3.71
C ARG A 135 -5.68 -21.41 3.64
N LEU A 136 -5.21 -22.56 4.17
CA LEU A 136 -6.01 -23.77 4.25
C LEU A 136 -7.19 -23.58 5.23
N TRP A 137 -6.94 -23.05 6.41
CA TRP A 137 -7.96 -22.79 7.44
C TRP A 137 -9.09 -21.90 6.95
N TYR A 138 -8.75 -20.77 6.32
CA TYR A 138 -9.72 -19.82 5.77
C TYR A 138 -10.24 -20.21 4.39
N ARG A 139 -9.74 -21.31 3.81
CA ARG A 139 -10.03 -21.77 2.43
C ARG A 139 -9.73 -20.70 1.39
N ASP A 140 -8.68 -19.90 1.58
CA ASP A 140 -8.22 -18.92 0.62
C ASP A 140 -7.35 -19.59 -0.46
N ARG A 141 -7.95 -19.74 -1.65
CA ARG A 141 -7.29 -20.35 -2.81
C ARG A 141 -6.73 -19.31 -3.79
N ARG A 142 -6.88 -18.02 -3.48
CA ARG A 142 -6.36 -16.95 -4.35
C ARG A 142 -4.85 -17.08 -4.49
N TRP A 143 -4.35 -16.67 -5.65
CA TRP A 143 -2.90 -16.56 -5.92
C TRP A 143 -2.06 -17.81 -5.66
N GLY A 144 -2.62 -18.98 -5.85
CA GLY A 144 -1.96 -20.25 -5.54
C GLY A 144 -0.66 -20.50 -6.31
N ARG A 145 -0.53 -20.00 -7.56
CA ARG A 145 0.71 -20.14 -8.36
C ARG A 145 1.81 -19.18 -7.86
N PRO A 146 1.60 -17.85 -7.75
CA PRO A 146 2.60 -16.93 -7.22
C PRO A 146 3.09 -17.31 -5.83
N ILE A 147 2.19 -17.64 -4.91
CA ILE A 147 2.55 -18.06 -3.54
C ILE A 147 3.39 -19.34 -3.55
N ARG A 148 3.09 -20.31 -4.40
CA ARG A 148 3.93 -21.51 -4.53
C ARG A 148 5.31 -21.21 -5.09
N ALA A 149 5.42 -20.27 -6.05
CA ALA A 149 6.70 -19.84 -6.59
C ALA A 149 7.54 -19.15 -5.52
N LEU A 150 6.95 -18.23 -4.74
CA LEU A 150 7.62 -17.57 -3.62
C LEU A 150 8.14 -18.58 -2.58
N ARG A 151 7.34 -19.59 -2.24
CA ARG A 151 7.71 -20.61 -1.25
C ARG A 151 8.78 -21.60 -1.69
N ARG A 152 8.98 -21.80 -3.00
CA ARG A 152 10.07 -22.64 -3.51
C ARG A 152 11.43 -21.99 -3.32
N SER A 153 11.48 -20.69 -3.34
CA SER A 153 12.69 -19.89 -3.15
C SER A 153 12.33 -18.65 -2.31
N PRO A 154 12.08 -18.84 -1.00
CA PRO A 154 11.77 -17.72 -0.13
C PRO A 154 13.00 -16.84 0.01
N PRO A 155 12.86 -15.51 -0.04
CA PRO A 155 13.95 -14.61 0.27
C PRO A 155 14.25 -14.64 1.78
N ASP A 156 15.45 -14.21 2.14
CA ASP A 156 15.83 -14.05 3.53
C ASP A 156 14.92 -13.01 4.21
N GLY A 157 14.49 -13.30 5.43
CA GLY A 157 13.59 -12.41 6.17
C GLY A 157 12.16 -12.37 5.63
N ALA A 158 11.74 -13.39 4.84
CA ALA A 158 10.38 -13.45 4.31
C ALA A 158 9.31 -13.38 5.41
N VAL A 159 8.28 -12.56 5.18
CA VAL A 159 7.15 -12.34 6.11
C VAL A 159 5.89 -12.97 5.53
N ASP A 160 5.45 -14.07 6.11
CA ASP A 160 4.25 -14.81 5.65
C ASP A 160 2.95 -14.34 6.34
N ASP A 161 3.05 -13.59 7.44
CA ASP A 161 1.94 -13.11 8.26
C ASP A 161 2.25 -11.72 8.83
N LEU A 162 1.44 -10.74 8.49
CA LEU A 162 1.62 -9.36 8.97
C LEU A 162 1.09 -9.14 10.40
N ARG A 163 0.37 -10.11 10.98
CA ARG A 163 -0.22 -9.93 12.31
C ARG A 163 0.79 -9.53 13.39
N PRO A 164 1.99 -10.12 13.47
CA PRO A 164 2.98 -9.69 14.46
C PRO A 164 3.38 -8.21 14.32
N LEU A 165 3.52 -7.71 13.09
CA LEU A 165 3.80 -6.29 12.82
C LEU A 165 2.62 -5.41 13.25
N CYS A 166 1.40 -5.76 12.84
CA CYS A 166 0.19 -4.99 13.15
C CYS A 166 -0.14 -4.95 14.65
N LEU A 167 0.29 -5.95 15.44
CA LEU A 167 0.08 -5.99 16.89
C LEU A 167 1.26 -5.42 17.68
N ALA A 168 2.36 -5.05 17.03
CA ALA A 168 3.48 -4.39 17.70
C ALA A 168 3.06 -3.02 18.27
N ALA A 169 3.72 -2.60 19.35
CA ALA A 169 3.43 -1.31 19.98
C ALA A 169 3.86 -0.10 19.12
N GLY A 170 4.88 -0.30 18.26
CA GLY A 170 5.38 0.72 17.34
C GLY A 170 4.91 0.50 15.89
N GLY A 171 5.34 1.41 15.00
CA GLY A 171 5.03 1.39 13.58
C GLY A 171 3.94 2.39 13.18
N PRO A 172 3.49 2.35 11.93
CA PRO A 172 2.53 3.31 11.38
C PRO A 172 1.14 3.17 12.01
N THR A 173 0.34 4.23 11.92
CA THR A 173 -1.11 4.10 12.06
C THR A 173 -1.67 3.40 10.83
N ILE A 174 -2.44 2.32 11.01
CA ILE A 174 -2.90 1.47 9.92
C ILE A 174 -4.43 1.54 9.80
N HIS A 175 -4.91 2.00 8.65
CA HIS A 175 -6.32 2.02 8.27
C HIS A 175 -6.58 0.91 7.26
N VAL A 176 -7.34 -0.10 7.67
CA VAL A 176 -7.70 -1.24 6.82
C VAL A 176 -9.11 -1.04 6.28
N HIS A 177 -9.25 -0.97 4.96
CA HIS A 177 -10.54 -0.81 4.30
C HIS A 177 -10.99 -2.12 3.68
N VAL A 178 -12.15 -2.66 4.10
CA VAL A 178 -12.69 -3.92 3.57
C VAL A 178 -14.18 -3.82 3.30
N ASN A 179 -14.68 -4.63 2.36
CA ASN A 179 -16.11 -4.81 2.21
C ASN A 179 -16.66 -5.70 3.33
N ALA A 180 -17.71 -5.24 4.03
CA ALA A 180 -18.29 -5.92 5.18
C ALA A 180 -18.85 -7.31 4.86
N SER A 181 -19.28 -7.57 3.62
CA SER A 181 -19.84 -8.86 3.19
C SER A 181 -18.82 -9.80 2.54
N HIS A 182 -17.62 -9.32 2.17
CA HIS A 182 -16.61 -10.15 1.51
C HIS A 182 -15.84 -11.00 2.51
N ARG A 183 -16.22 -12.30 2.62
CA ARG A 183 -15.76 -13.23 3.66
C ARG A 183 -14.24 -13.32 3.81
N LEU A 184 -13.50 -13.39 2.70
CA LEU A 184 -12.04 -13.55 2.77
C LEU A 184 -11.34 -12.26 3.19
N ASP A 185 -11.75 -11.10 2.67
CA ASP A 185 -11.12 -9.84 3.02
C ASP A 185 -11.40 -9.47 4.48
N ARG A 186 -12.61 -9.79 4.98
CA ARG A 186 -12.89 -9.71 6.42
C ARG A 186 -11.96 -10.60 7.24
N ALA A 187 -11.77 -11.86 6.85
CA ALA A 187 -10.90 -12.77 7.57
C ALA A 187 -9.46 -12.27 7.67
N HIS A 188 -8.98 -11.55 6.66
CA HIS A 188 -7.69 -10.87 6.70
C HIS A 188 -7.69 -9.67 7.65
N ALA A 189 -8.73 -8.83 7.61
CA ALA A 189 -8.85 -7.64 8.46
C ALA A 189 -9.06 -8.01 9.95
N ASP A 190 -10.00 -8.90 10.23
CA ASP A 190 -10.37 -9.32 11.60
C ASP A 190 -9.15 -9.89 12.37
N ARG A 191 -8.18 -10.48 11.66
CA ARG A 191 -6.96 -11.01 12.29
C ARG A 191 -6.03 -9.96 12.86
N ILE A 192 -6.05 -8.75 12.34
CA ILE A 192 -5.15 -7.66 12.73
C ILE A 192 -5.87 -6.53 13.46
N GLU A 193 -7.20 -6.57 13.54
CA GLU A 193 -8.04 -5.52 14.17
C GLU A 193 -7.71 -5.27 15.66
N GLY A 194 -7.10 -6.23 16.37
CA GLY A 194 -6.69 -6.05 17.77
C GLY A 194 -5.41 -5.21 17.97
N GLY A 195 -4.77 -4.74 16.92
CA GLY A 195 -3.58 -3.88 17.03
C GLY A 195 -3.93 -2.48 17.54
N ALA A 196 -3.17 -1.95 18.49
CA ALA A 196 -3.42 -0.64 19.11
C ALA A 196 -3.41 0.53 18.09
N ARG A 197 -2.73 0.35 16.98
CA ARG A 197 -2.62 1.33 15.88
C ARG A 197 -3.37 0.90 14.62
N VAL A 198 -4.29 -0.07 14.70
CA VAL A 198 -5.05 -0.60 13.58
C VAL A 198 -6.52 -0.22 13.70
N THR A 199 -7.05 0.45 12.68
CA THR A 199 -8.48 0.76 12.54
C THR A 199 -9.04 0.06 11.31
N VAL A 200 -10.14 -0.69 11.45
CA VAL A 200 -10.80 -1.39 10.35
C VAL A 200 -12.06 -0.64 9.93
N HIS A 201 -12.05 -0.15 8.69
CA HIS A 201 -13.17 0.52 8.02
C HIS A 201 -13.96 -0.50 7.18
N ARG A 202 -15.19 -0.77 7.57
CA ARG A 202 -16.07 -1.74 6.91
C ARG A 202 -17.04 -1.04 5.97
N HIS A 203 -16.84 -1.20 4.65
CA HIS A 203 -17.70 -0.64 3.61
C HIS A 203 -18.83 -1.60 3.25
N ALA A 204 -20.04 -1.08 3.02
CA ALA A 204 -21.22 -1.91 2.72
C ALA A 204 -21.16 -2.59 1.35
N SER A 205 -20.41 -2.02 0.39
CA SER A 205 -20.35 -2.46 -1.02
C SER A 205 -18.91 -2.54 -1.53
N GLY A 206 -18.70 -3.05 -2.77
CA GLY A 206 -17.42 -3.06 -3.48
C GLY A 206 -16.75 -4.43 -3.59
N GLY A 207 -17.09 -5.40 -2.74
CA GLY A 207 -16.45 -6.72 -2.75
C GLY A 207 -14.93 -6.64 -2.61
N HIS A 208 -14.18 -7.52 -3.29
CA HIS A 208 -12.71 -7.46 -3.35
C HIS A 208 -12.20 -6.31 -4.26
N ALA A 209 -13.03 -5.84 -5.20
CA ALA A 209 -12.72 -4.68 -6.05
C ALA A 209 -13.04 -3.34 -5.36
N LEU A 210 -12.76 -3.26 -4.05
CA LEU A 210 -13.15 -2.13 -3.20
C LEU A 210 -12.60 -0.79 -3.71
N VAL A 211 -11.35 -0.75 -4.15
CA VAL A 211 -10.71 0.48 -4.68
C VAL A 211 -11.46 1.03 -5.90
N ALA A 212 -11.85 0.14 -6.83
CA ALA A 212 -12.64 0.54 -7.98
C ALA A 212 -14.01 1.10 -7.56
N HIS A 213 -14.70 0.42 -6.64
CA HIS A 213 -15.98 0.89 -6.10
C HIS A 213 -15.86 2.26 -5.41
N LEU A 214 -14.86 2.44 -4.54
CA LEU A 214 -14.63 3.70 -3.85
C LEU A 214 -14.27 4.84 -4.81
N ARG A 215 -13.53 4.53 -5.88
CA ARG A 215 -13.24 5.48 -6.96
C ARG A 215 -14.53 5.89 -7.69
N ASP A 216 -15.34 4.93 -8.09
CA ASP A 216 -16.57 5.15 -8.87
C ASP A 216 -17.64 5.90 -8.05
N THR A 217 -17.57 5.82 -6.73
CA THR A 217 -18.42 6.58 -5.79
C THR A 217 -17.75 7.87 -5.27
N ASN A 218 -16.60 8.28 -5.80
CA ASN A 218 -15.78 9.42 -5.36
C ASN A 218 -15.30 9.37 -3.90
N ALA A 219 -15.52 8.29 -3.17
CA ALA A 219 -15.10 8.14 -1.78
C ALA A 219 -13.58 7.97 -1.65
N LEU A 220 -12.93 7.31 -2.63
CA LEU A 220 -11.48 7.08 -2.59
C LEU A 220 -10.68 8.38 -2.58
N GLY A 221 -11.09 9.37 -3.37
CA GLY A 221 -10.44 10.68 -3.40
C GLY A 221 -10.54 11.42 -2.09
N ALA A 222 -11.65 11.28 -1.36
CA ALA A 222 -11.82 11.87 -0.03
C ALA A 222 -10.91 11.20 1.01
N ILE A 223 -10.80 9.85 0.97
CA ILE A 223 -9.90 9.09 1.85
C ILE A 223 -8.44 9.52 1.61
N ILE A 224 -8.00 9.58 0.35
CA ILE A 224 -6.60 9.94 0.03
C ILE A 224 -6.29 11.37 0.47
N ARG A 225 -7.14 12.33 0.17
CA ARG A 225 -6.93 13.73 0.61
C ARG A 225 -6.92 13.84 2.12
N GLY A 226 -7.92 13.29 2.82
CA GLY A 226 -7.97 13.34 4.27
C GLY A 226 -6.74 12.72 4.95
N ALA A 227 -6.20 11.64 4.38
CA ALA A 227 -4.97 11.02 4.86
C ALA A 227 -3.73 11.91 4.62
N LEU A 228 -3.65 12.62 3.50
CA LEU A 228 -2.52 13.49 3.17
C LEU A 228 -2.58 14.85 3.88
N ASP A 229 -3.79 15.39 4.11
CA ASP A 229 -3.99 16.65 4.86
C ASP A 229 -3.63 16.48 6.36
N GLY A 230 -3.74 15.26 6.91
CA GLY A 230 -3.41 14.96 8.31
C GLY A 230 -4.46 15.44 9.32
N PRO A 231 -4.30 15.10 10.62
CA PRO A 231 -5.29 15.42 11.65
C PRO A 231 -5.37 16.90 12.06
N GLY A 232 -4.54 17.77 11.50
CA GLY A 232 -4.42 19.19 11.92
C GLY A 232 -5.16 20.22 11.08
N ASP A 233 -5.58 19.89 9.84
CA ASP A 233 -6.12 20.91 8.91
C ASP A 233 -7.65 21.09 8.96
N LEU A 234 -8.35 20.27 9.73
CA LEU A 234 -9.82 20.37 9.81
C LEU A 234 -10.32 21.56 10.65
N ASP A 235 -9.50 22.11 11.54
CA ASP A 235 -9.87 23.26 12.37
C ASP A 235 -9.70 24.59 11.61
N ASP A 236 -8.72 24.70 10.70
CA ASP A 236 -8.47 25.91 9.91
C ASP A 236 -9.54 26.15 8.81
N VAL A 237 -10.22 25.09 8.37
CA VAL A 237 -11.31 25.19 7.38
C VAL A 237 -12.62 25.68 8.02
N ARG A 238 -12.83 25.49 9.31
CA ARG A 238 -14.00 26.00 10.03
C ARG A 238 -13.90 27.48 10.30
N GLU A 239 -12.72 28.01 10.58
CA GLU A 239 -12.51 29.44 10.83
C GLU A 239 -12.61 30.31 9.57
N ARG A 240 -12.34 29.76 8.39
CA ARG A 240 -12.48 30.51 7.10
C ARG A 240 -13.91 30.55 6.54
N ARG A 241 -14.88 29.91 7.20
CA ARG A 241 -16.31 29.90 6.82
C ARG A 241 -17.24 30.60 7.82
N SER A 242 -16.69 31.17 8.87
CA SER A 242 -17.36 32.08 9.80
C SER A 242 -16.99 33.53 9.49
#